data_f12a6a18b4aa73686e559a5399ab6f61
#
_entry.id   f12a6a18b4aa73686e559a5399ab6f61
#
_cell.length_a   1.000
_cell.length_b   1.000
_cell.length_c   1.000
_cell.angle_alpha   90.00
_cell.angle_beta   90.00
_cell.angle_gamma   90.00
#
_symmetry.space_group_name_H-M   'P 1'
#
loop_
_entity.id
_entity.type
_entity.pdbx_description
1 polymer ?
#
loop_
_entity_poly.entity_id
_entity_poly.type
_entity_poly.pdbx_seq_one_letter_code
_entity_poly.pdbx_strand_id
1 'polypeptide(L)'
;SMTAMADNKKPASDSTAVVTATDKKPEAHKPSKKEKKKSKYAKFFENKKYDSAKGKFISLYKTDGKVYFELPLKYLGREMLLGATISSVSDPTYLSTGLKNSTPLYLRFELQDSSIVAKVPNSNYFKHGLTEREKNVLALNYRDPSFQSFKIECYTPDSTAVLIDATSLVGRANPLLNVVPAKSGNFTLRSTPTSELTFVKQLKAFDNNVSVKVELNYKMSASIMNIYYLMKDVPTTVDVTYSLLLLPEHKMTPRIADARVGIFSSPKFDINGSDDHTRSVYLAHRWRLVPKDRTAYLNGKLTEPVQP
;
A
#
# COMPACT_ATOMS: atom_id res chain seq x y z
N SER A 1 -57.39 -17.13 21.17
CA SER A 1 -57.81 -17.39 22.56
C SER A 1 -56.63 -17.14 23.48
N MET A 2 -56.71 -16.00 24.17
CA MET A 2 -57.12 -15.94 25.59
C MET A 2 -56.04 -16.55 26.48
N THR A 3 -55.55 -15.97 27.49
CA THR A 3 -55.89 -14.98 28.51
C THR A 3 -54.91 -15.26 29.60
N ALA A 4 -54.22 -14.33 30.08
CA ALA A 4 -54.40 -13.37 31.15
C ALA A 4 -53.85 -13.79 32.52
N MET A 5 -53.14 -12.85 33.10
CA MET A 5 -53.23 -12.33 34.48
C MET A 5 -52.84 -13.29 35.62
N ALA A 6 -52.33 -12.89 36.73
CA ALA A 6 -52.07 -11.62 37.40
C ALA A 6 -51.29 -11.92 38.69
N ASP A 7 -50.56 -10.93 39.19
CA ASP A 7 -50.62 -10.30 40.51
C ASP A 7 -50.34 -11.10 41.80
N ASN A 8 -49.42 -10.74 42.66
CA ASN A 8 -49.66 -9.84 43.79
C ASN A 8 -48.64 -10.01 44.95
N LYS A 9 -48.19 -8.85 45.44
CA LYS A 9 -48.01 -8.44 46.86
C LYS A 9 -46.76 -8.83 47.66
N LYS A 10 -46.08 -7.71 47.98
CA LYS A 10 -45.35 -7.47 49.28
C LYS A 10 -46.21 -7.74 50.53
N PRO A 11 -45.59 -7.89 51.72
CA PRO A 11 -45.40 -6.70 52.54
C PRO A 11 -44.08 -6.62 53.33
N ALA A 12 -43.88 -5.43 53.85
CA ALA A 12 -42.79 -4.94 54.64
C ALA A 12 -42.87 -5.43 56.12
N SER A 13 -41.74 -5.36 56.83
CA SER A 13 -41.75 -5.04 58.28
C SER A 13 -40.49 -4.29 58.68
N ASP A 14 -40.73 -3.21 59.37
CA ASP A 14 -39.85 -2.30 60.12
C ASP A 14 -39.02 -3.02 61.16
N SER A 15 -37.83 -2.47 61.43
CA SER A 15 -37.36 -2.26 62.78
C SER A 15 -36.25 -1.22 62.90
N THR A 16 -36.55 -0.18 63.58
CA THR A 16 -35.76 0.94 64.09
C THR A 16 -34.65 0.50 65.05
N ALA A 17 -33.42 1.06 64.91
CA ALA A 17 -32.52 1.26 66.03
C ALA A 17 -31.56 2.44 65.78
N VAL A 18 -31.70 3.38 66.47
CA VAL A 18 -31.12 4.55 67.17
C VAL A 18 -29.63 4.76 67.02
N VAL A 19 -29.35 6.00 66.66
CA VAL A 19 -28.19 6.89 66.55
C VAL A 19 -27.20 6.79 67.71
N THR A 20 -25.90 6.84 67.38
CA THR A 20 -24.92 7.64 68.13
C THR A 20 -23.90 8.25 67.12
N ALA A 21 -23.87 9.58 67.18
CA ALA A 21 -22.94 10.40 66.42
C ALA A 21 -21.56 10.41 67.11
N THR A 22 -20.51 10.22 66.37
CA THR A 22 -19.17 10.70 66.72
C THR A 22 -18.56 11.38 65.51
N ASP A 23 -18.33 12.67 65.67
CA ASP A 23 -17.60 13.54 64.75
C ASP A 23 -16.21 12.99 64.44
N LYS A 24 -15.95 12.71 63.16
CA LYS A 24 -14.60 12.69 62.59
C LYS A 24 -14.59 13.47 61.28
N LYS A 25 -13.79 14.54 61.32
CA LYS A 25 -13.39 15.44 60.25
C LYS A 25 -13.04 14.69 58.97
N PRO A 26 -13.52 15.08 57.76
CA PRO A 26 -13.15 14.40 56.53
C PRO A 26 -11.73 14.74 56.15
N GLU A 27 -10.85 13.74 56.11
CA GLU A 27 -9.57 13.82 55.41
C GLU A 27 -9.81 13.92 53.91
N ALA A 28 -9.28 14.99 53.31
CA ALA A 28 -9.30 15.20 51.85
C ALA A 28 -8.53 14.08 51.12
N HIS A 29 -9.28 13.17 50.51
CA HIS A 29 -8.71 12.25 49.53
C HIS A 29 -8.13 13.05 48.35
N LYS A 30 -6.79 13.11 48.24
CA LYS A 30 -6.10 13.51 47.02
C LYS A 30 -6.53 12.54 45.93
N PRO A 31 -6.99 13.03 44.74
CA PRO A 31 -7.28 12.13 43.63
C PRO A 31 -6.01 11.42 43.21
N SER A 32 -5.97 10.11 43.35
CA SER A 32 -4.91 9.28 42.80
C SER A 32 -4.88 9.53 41.27
N LYS A 33 -3.76 10.06 40.75
CA LYS A 33 -3.49 10.11 39.32
C LYS A 33 -3.53 8.67 38.80
N LYS A 34 -4.65 8.24 38.21
CA LYS A 34 -4.70 7.02 37.38
C LYS A 34 -3.66 7.22 36.30
N GLU A 35 -2.54 6.53 36.37
CA GLU A 35 -1.57 6.43 35.25
C GLU A 35 -2.35 5.97 34.03
N LYS A 36 -2.49 6.83 33.03
CA LYS A 36 -3.05 6.48 31.74
C LYS A 36 -2.14 5.43 31.15
N LYS A 37 -2.59 4.17 31.10
CA LYS A 37 -1.86 3.09 30.43
C LYS A 37 -1.47 3.56 29.02
N LYS A 38 -0.17 3.63 28.74
CA LYS A 38 0.35 4.00 27.42
C LYS A 38 -0.29 3.10 26.35
N SER A 39 -0.72 3.68 25.24
CA SER A 39 -1.26 2.93 24.10
C SER A 39 -0.20 1.96 23.54
N LYS A 40 -0.64 0.88 22.87
CA LYS A 40 0.27 -0.05 22.19
C LYS A 40 1.16 0.70 21.17
N TYR A 41 0.61 1.71 20.51
CA TYR A 41 1.33 2.58 19.58
C TYR A 41 2.47 3.35 20.28
N ALA A 42 2.19 3.99 21.41
CA ALA A 42 3.22 4.69 22.19
C ALA A 42 4.32 3.74 22.70
N LYS A 43 3.93 2.52 23.12
CA LYS A 43 4.87 1.48 23.54
C LYS A 43 5.76 0.98 22.38
N PHE A 44 5.23 0.93 21.16
CA PHE A 44 6.00 0.49 20.01
C PHE A 44 7.21 1.40 19.72
N PHE A 45 7.05 2.71 19.90
CA PHE A 45 8.11 3.70 19.70
C PHE A 45 8.90 4.05 20.97
N GLU A 46 8.48 3.53 22.13
CA GLU A 46 9.14 3.78 23.41
C GLU A 46 10.56 3.22 23.37
N ASN A 47 11.54 4.05 23.74
CA ASN A 47 12.98 3.72 23.75
C ASN A 47 13.57 3.34 22.38
N LYS A 48 12.88 3.63 21.27
CA LYS A 48 13.41 3.43 19.92
C LYS A 48 13.82 4.76 19.29
N LYS A 49 15.01 4.78 18.72
CA LYS A 49 15.40 5.84 17.80
C LYS A 49 14.80 5.54 16.43
N TYR A 50 14.06 6.49 15.87
CA TYR A 50 13.45 6.31 14.56
C TYR A 50 13.51 7.58 13.72
N ASP A 51 13.63 7.40 12.40
CA ASP A 51 13.38 8.44 11.40
C ASP A 51 11.93 8.36 10.93
N SER A 52 11.33 9.48 10.57
CA SER A 52 9.96 9.49 10.05
C SER A 52 9.75 10.47 8.91
N ALA A 53 8.83 10.14 8.01
CA ALA A 53 8.30 11.04 7.01
C ALA A 53 6.76 10.96 7.07
N LYS A 54 6.12 12.09 7.32
CA LYS A 54 4.65 12.17 7.47
C LYS A 54 4.02 12.79 6.24
N GLY A 55 2.95 12.18 5.75
CA GLY A 55 2.16 12.65 4.61
C GLY A 55 0.69 12.33 4.80
N LYS A 56 -0.18 12.88 3.93
CA LYS A 56 -1.63 12.60 4.02
C LYS A 56 -1.98 11.19 3.54
N PHE A 57 -1.13 10.59 2.70
CA PHE A 57 -1.37 9.25 2.17
C PHE A 57 -0.95 8.19 3.20
N ILE A 58 0.33 7.98 3.40
CA ILE A 58 0.91 7.01 4.33
C ILE A 58 2.05 7.73 5.06
N SER A 59 2.13 7.58 6.38
CA SER A 59 3.32 8.00 7.12
C SER A 59 4.32 6.84 7.19
N LEU A 60 5.59 7.18 7.05
CA LEU A 60 6.70 6.22 7.04
C LEU A 60 7.54 6.37 8.29
N TYR A 61 7.97 5.23 8.84
CA TYR A 61 8.92 5.20 9.95
C TYR A 61 10.05 4.21 9.64
N LYS A 62 11.26 4.57 10.04
CA LYS A 62 12.43 3.69 9.98
C LYS A 62 12.98 3.52 11.39
N THR A 63 13.06 2.30 11.85
CA THR A 63 13.70 1.94 13.12
C THR A 63 14.32 0.54 13.00
N ASP A 64 15.47 0.32 13.60
CA ASP A 64 16.19 -0.96 13.61
C ASP A 64 16.40 -1.55 12.19
N GLY A 65 16.67 -0.69 11.20
CA GLY A 65 16.87 -1.10 9.80
C GLY A 65 15.59 -1.49 9.06
N LYS A 66 14.42 -1.41 9.70
CA LYS A 66 13.12 -1.75 9.15
C LYS A 66 12.33 -0.51 8.73
N VAL A 67 11.44 -0.69 7.76
CA VAL A 67 10.50 0.33 7.29
C VAL A 67 9.10 -0.05 7.72
N TYR A 68 8.42 0.87 8.38
CA TYR A 68 7.03 0.70 8.80
C TYR A 68 6.13 1.69 8.06
N PHE A 69 4.96 1.21 7.65
CA PHE A 69 3.88 2.04 7.13
C PHE A 69 2.83 2.25 8.21
N GLU A 70 2.51 3.51 8.49
CA GLU A 70 1.27 3.88 9.15
C GLU A 70 0.23 4.09 8.04
N LEU A 71 -0.53 3.02 7.78
CA LEU A 71 -1.50 2.94 6.69
C LEU A 71 -2.89 3.34 7.20
N PRO A 72 -3.44 4.49 6.75
CA PRO A 72 -4.79 4.88 7.10
C PRO A 72 -5.83 3.90 6.55
N LEU A 73 -6.77 3.48 7.40
CA LEU A 73 -7.79 2.49 7.04
C LEU A 73 -8.67 2.93 5.87
N LYS A 74 -8.84 4.23 5.68
CA LYS A 74 -9.59 4.80 4.53
C LYS A 74 -9.00 4.46 3.15
N TYR A 75 -7.73 4.03 3.10
CA TYR A 75 -7.08 3.62 1.85
C TYR A 75 -7.10 2.10 1.63
N LEU A 76 -7.71 1.34 2.53
CA LEU A 76 -7.95 -0.08 2.26
C LEU A 76 -8.92 -0.23 1.09
N GLY A 77 -8.68 -1.21 0.24
CA GLY A 77 -9.43 -1.42 -1.01
C GLY A 77 -9.07 -0.46 -2.15
N ARG A 78 -8.32 0.64 -1.88
CA ARG A 78 -7.87 1.58 -2.91
C ARG A 78 -6.71 0.98 -3.71
N GLU A 79 -6.72 1.24 -4.99
CA GLU A 79 -5.69 0.76 -5.91
C GLU A 79 -4.46 1.65 -5.86
N MET A 80 -3.29 1.02 -5.92
CA MET A 80 -1.99 1.66 -5.82
C MET A 80 -1.04 1.07 -6.83
N LEU A 81 -0.01 1.83 -7.18
CA LEU A 81 1.06 1.40 -8.09
C LEU A 81 2.40 1.53 -7.38
N LEU A 82 3.12 0.43 -7.28
CA LEU A 82 4.46 0.39 -6.70
C LEU A 82 5.49 0.16 -7.80
N GLY A 83 6.38 1.12 -7.96
CA GLY A 83 7.50 1.05 -8.90
C GLY A 83 8.85 1.09 -8.19
N ALA A 84 9.88 0.63 -8.87
CA ALA A 84 11.26 0.73 -8.44
C ALA A 84 12.10 1.37 -9.53
N THR A 85 12.98 2.30 -9.14
CA THR A 85 13.86 3.03 -10.07
C THR A 85 15.27 3.08 -9.49
N ILE A 86 16.27 2.80 -10.31
CA ILE A 86 17.69 2.96 -9.94
C ILE A 86 18.00 4.45 -9.82
N SER A 87 18.45 4.88 -8.65
CA SER A 87 18.84 6.26 -8.37
C SER A 87 20.36 6.48 -8.43
N SER A 88 21.15 5.41 -8.22
CA SER A 88 22.60 5.41 -8.27
C SER A 88 23.13 4.00 -8.46
N VAL A 89 24.27 3.85 -9.09
CA VAL A 89 24.95 2.56 -9.29
C VAL A 89 26.45 2.72 -9.05
N SER A 90 27.10 1.67 -8.58
CA SER A 90 28.56 1.64 -8.44
C SER A 90 29.27 1.36 -9.75
N ASP A 91 28.61 0.67 -10.68
CA ASP A 91 29.14 0.33 -12.00
C ASP A 91 28.05 0.50 -13.08
N PRO A 92 28.20 1.46 -14.02
CA PRO A 92 27.23 1.73 -15.04
C PRO A 92 27.34 0.81 -16.28
N THR A 93 28.23 -0.16 -16.31
CA THR A 93 28.51 -1.00 -17.48
C THR A 93 27.24 -1.74 -17.97
N TYR A 94 26.44 -2.28 -17.05
CA TYR A 94 25.23 -3.04 -17.36
C TYR A 94 23.96 -2.44 -16.78
N LEU A 95 24.10 -1.48 -15.87
CA LEU A 95 23.01 -0.80 -15.19
C LEU A 95 23.16 0.71 -15.34
N SER A 96 22.07 1.44 -15.36
CA SER A 96 22.10 2.91 -15.42
C SER A 96 21.12 3.54 -14.47
N THR A 97 21.41 4.76 -14.03
CA THR A 97 20.46 5.58 -13.29
C THR A 97 19.21 5.85 -14.15
N GLY A 98 18.05 5.88 -13.51
CA GLY A 98 16.77 6.01 -14.21
C GLY A 98 16.18 4.69 -14.73
N LEU A 99 16.96 3.59 -14.74
CA LEU A 99 16.42 2.27 -15.09
C LEU A 99 15.32 1.88 -14.10
N LYS A 100 14.20 1.44 -14.65
CA LYS A 100 13.01 1.03 -13.87
C LYS A 100 12.83 -0.47 -13.96
N ASN A 101 12.14 -1.06 -12.98
CA ASN A 101 11.63 -2.41 -13.14
C ASN A 101 10.68 -2.48 -14.33
N SER A 102 10.66 -3.61 -15.02
CA SER A 102 9.93 -3.80 -16.29
C SER A 102 8.41 -3.60 -16.13
N THR A 103 7.86 -4.01 -15.00
CA THR A 103 6.41 -3.94 -14.74
C THR A 103 6.19 -3.45 -13.31
N PRO A 104 5.63 -2.23 -13.11
CA PRO A 104 5.24 -1.79 -11.79
C PRO A 104 4.22 -2.74 -11.18
N LEU A 105 4.29 -2.94 -9.87
CA LEU A 105 3.37 -3.79 -9.13
C LEU A 105 2.07 -3.02 -8.85
N TYR A 106 1.00 -3.46 -9.49
CA TYR A 106 -0.35 -2.98 -9.24
C TYR A 106 -0.90 -3.71 -8.04
N LEU A 107 -1.31 -3.00 -6.98
CA LEU A 107 -1.72 -3.60 -5.73
C LEU A 107 -2.84 -2.83 -5.02
N ARG A 108 -3.50 -3.51 -4.09
CA ARG A 108 -4.36 -2.92 -3.07
C ARG A 108 -4.17 -3.64 -1.75
N PHE A 109 -4.37 -2.92 -0.65
CA PHE A 109 -4.34 -3.48 0.69
C PHE A 109 -5.76 -3.77 1.17
N GLU A 110 -5.96 -4.93 1.80
CA GLU A 110 -7.22 -5.31 2.42
C GLU A 110 -6.96 -5.78 3.86
N LEU A 111 -7.88 -5.47 4.76
CA LEU A 111 -7.86 -6.04 6.10
C LEU A 111 -8.45 -7.45 6.02
N GLN A 112 -7.71 -8.44 6.50
CA GLN A 112 -8.16 -9.81 6.57
C GLN A 112 -7.79 -10.36 7.95
N ASP A 113 -8.79 -10.67 8.75
CA ASP A 113 -8.62 -11.02 10.17
C ASP A 113 -7.81 -9.98 10.94
N SER A 114 -6.61 -10.33 11.37
CA SER A 114 -5.69 -9.47 12.12
C SER A 114 -4.49 -9.01 11.31
N SER A 115 -4.56 -9.09 9.97
CA SER A 115 -3.46 -8.78 9.06
C SER A 115 -3.89 -7.87 7.92
N ILE A 116 -2.97 -7.12 7.40
CA ILE A 116 -3.13 -6.41 6.12
C ILE A 116 -2.60 -7.32 5.01
N VAL A 117 -3.44 -7.64 4.04
CA VAL A 117 -3.10 -8.49 2.90
C VAL A 117 -2.98 -7.62 1.66
N ALA A 118 -1.85 -7.73 0.96
CA ALA A 118 -1.67 -7.12 -0.35
C ALA A 118 -2.12 -8.07 -1.45
N LYS A 119 -3.00 -7.57 -2.32
CA LYS A 119 -3.53 -8.28 -3.47
C LYS A 119 -3.16 -7.58 -4.77
N VAL A 120 -3.02 -8.35 -5.84
CA VAL A 120 -2.84 -7.83 -7.20
C VAL A 120 -4.19 -7.76 -7.88
N PRO A 121 -4.74 -6.55 -8.12
CA PRO A 121 -6.00 -6.44 -8.86
C PRO A 121 -5.86 -7.04 -10.25
N ASN A 122 -6.84 -7.85 -10.65
CA ASN A 122 -6.83 -8.49 -11.96
C ASN A 122 -7.17 -7.48 -13.05
N SER A 123 -6.14 -6.87 -13.60
CA SER A 123 -6.24 -5.79 -14.60
C SER A 123 -6.18 -6.27 -16.06
N ASN A 124 -6.11 -7.58 -16.30
CA ASN A 124 -5.97 -8.12 -17.66
C ASN A 124 -7.29 -8.10 -18.44
N TYR A 125 -8.40 -7.89 -17.76
CA TYR A 125 -9.72 -7.94 -18.33
C TYR A 125 -10.37 -6.57 -18.37
N PHE A 126 -10.93 -6.24 -19.53
CA PHE A 126 -11.82 -5.09 -19.72
C PHE A 126 -13.25 -5.58 -19.60
N LYS A 127 -13.90 -5.26 -18.49
CA LYS A 127 -15.25 -5.74 -18.15
C LYS A 127 -16.26 -4.60 -18.33
N HIS A 128 -17.25 -4.78 -19.18
CA HIS A 128 -18.29 -3.77 -19.41
C HIS A 128 -19.62 -4.42 -19.80
N GLY A 129 -20.74 -3.69 -19.66
CA GLY A 129 -22.07 -4.16 -20.02
C GLY A 129 -22.57 -5.39 -19.26
N LEU A 130 -21.94 -5.74 -18.11
CA LEU A 130 -22.25 -6.95 -17.34
C LEU A 130 -23.43 -6.72 -16.39
N THR A 131 -24.32 -7.70 -16.33
CA THR A 131 -25.35 -7.81 -15.30
C THR A 131 -24.74 -8.16 -13.94
N GLU A 132 -25.47 -7.96 -12.86
CA GLU A 132 -25.00 -8.35 -11.51
C GLU A 132 -24.74 -9.86 -11.40
N ARG A 133 -25.55 -10.69 -12.07
CA ARG A 133 -25.35 -12.15 -12.11
C ARG A 133 -24.00 -12.50 -12.75
N GLU A 134 -23.68 -11.91 -13.89
CA GLU A 134 -22.41 -12.12 -14.59
C GLU A 134 -21.22 -11.62 -13.79
N LYS A 135 -21.32 -10.46 -13.15
CA LYS A 135 -20.29 -9.96 -12.22
C LYS A 135 -20.01 -10.96 -11.10
N ASN A 136 -21.07 -11.55 -10.52
CA ASN A 136 -20.91 -12.54 -9.44
C ASN A 136 -20.22 -13.81 -9.95
N VAL A 137 -20.60 -14.32 -11.14
CA VAL A 137 -19.95 -15.48 -11.76
C VAL A 137 -18.47 -15.18 -12.05
N LEU A 138 -18.16 -14.00 -12.60
CA LEU A 138 -16.80 -13.60 -12.88
C LEU A 138 -15.97 -13.42 -11.60
N ALA A 139 -16.58 -12.98 -10.51
CA ALA A 139 -15.89 -12.84 -9.22
C ALA A 139 -15.39 -14.18 -8.67
N LEU A 140 -16.00 -15.29 -9.02
CA LEU A 140 -15.56 -16.64 -8.63
C LEU A 140 -14.30 -17.09 -9.41
N ASN A 141 -14.19 -16.69 -10.68
CA ASN A 141 -13.15 -17.17 -11.61
C ASN A 141 -12.00 -16.17 -11.78
N TYR A 142 -12.22 -14.89 -11.51
CA TYR A 142 -11.23 -13.80 -11.72
C TYR A 142 -10.95 -13.07 -10.42
N ARG A 143 -10.60 -13.84 -9.38
CA ARG A 143 -10.26 -13.29 -8.06
C ARG A 143 -8.89 -12.62 -8.11
N ASP A 144 -8.74 -11.59 -7.31
CA ASP A 144 -7.44 -10.94 -7.12
C ASP A 144 -6.54 -11.80 -6.22
N PRO A 145 -5.40 -12.27 -6.71
CA PRO A 145 -4.48 -13.08 -5.91
C PRO A 145 -3.84 -12.26 -4.79
N SER A 146 -3.75 -12.87 -3.62
CA SER A 146 -2.95 -12.36 -2.51
C SER A 146 -1.48 -12.74 -2.73
N PHE A 147 -0.56 -11.79 -2.57
CA PHE A 147 0.87 -12.07 -2.75
C PHE A 147 1.69 -11.86 -1.48
N GLN A 148 1.18 -11.09 -0.52
CA GLN A 148 1.89 -10.82 0.73
C GLN A 148 0.91 -10.47 1.86
N SER A 149 1.24 -10.91 3.08
CA SER A 149 0.54 -10.53 4.29
C SER A 149 1.47 -9.76 5.22
N PHE A 150 0.93 -8.74 5.88
CA PHE A 150 1.62 -7.89 6.84
C PHE A 150 0.91 -7.98 8.18
N LYS A 151 1.62 -8.37 9.20
CA LYS A 151 1.11 -8.35 10.57
C LYS A 151 0.86 -6.92 11.02
N ILE A 152 -0.29 -6.67 11.65
CA ILE A 152 -0.57 -5.41 12.31
C ILE A 152 0.20 -5.36 13.63
N GLU A 153 1.16 -4.45 13.76
CA GLU A 153 1.91 -4.23 14.99
C GLU A 153 1.02 -3.53 16.04
N CYS A 154 0.33 -2.49 15.63
CA CYS A 154 -0.63 -1.76 16.46
C CYS A 154 -1.53 -0.86 15.60
N TYR A 155 -2.61 -0.40 16.21
CA TYR A 155 -3.45 0.68 15.69
C TYR A 155 -2.95 2.02 16.26
N THR A 156 -3.17 3.11 15.53
CA THR A 156 -3.01 4.47 16.04
C THR A 156 -3.96 4.72 17.20
N PRO A 157 -3.67 5.69 18.11
CA PRO A 157 -4.52 5.94 19.28
C PRO A 157 -5.98 6.28 18.96
N ASP A 158 -6.23 6.88 17.79
CA ASP A 158 -7.55 7.20 17.25
C ASP A 158 -8.16 6.06 16.42
N SER A 159 -7.44 4.95 16.26
CA SER A 159 -7.84 3.78 15.48
C SER A 159 -8.12 4.06 13.99
N THR A 160 -7.60 5.16 13.44
CA THR A 160 -7.81 5.53 12.03
C THR A 160 -6.78 4.93 11.09
N ALA A 161 -5.66 4.44 11.62
CA ALA A 161 -4.59 3.82 10.86
C ALA A 161 -3.99 2.60 11.59
N VAL A 162 -3.29 1.77 10.84
CA VAL A 162 -2.54 0.61 11.34
C VAL A 162 -1.06 0.75 11.03
N LEU A 163 -0.21 0.32 11.95
CA LEU A 163 1.22 0.22 11.75
C LEU A 163 1.57 -1.20 11.30
N ILE A 164 2.24 -1.32 10.16
CA ILE A 164 2.68 -2.61 9.57
C ILE A 164 4.16 -2.57 9.21
N ASP A 165 4.87 -3.70 9.32
CA ASP A 165 6.23 -3.85 8.83
C ASP A 165 6.23 -4.02 7.30
N ALA A 166 6.58 -2.97 6.57
CA ALA A 166 6.64 -2.93 5.11
C ALA A 166 8.06 -3.18 4.55
N THR A 167 9.01 -3.64 5.38
CA THR A 167 10.41 -3.84 4.99
C THR A 167 10.54 -4.78 3.80
N SER A 168 9.78 -5.85 3.76
CA SER A 168 9.79 -6.82 2.65
C SER A 168 9.24 -6.24 1.34
N LEU A 169 8.43 -5.19 1.41
CA LEU A 169 7.85 -4.55 0.24
C LEU A 169 8.77 -3.48 -0.36
N VAL A 170 9.35 -2.61 0.50
CA VAL A 170 10.09 -1.41 0.07
C VAL A 170 11.40 -1.15 0.80
N GLY A 171 11.78 -2.00 1.75
CA GLY A 171 12.98 -1.83 2.59
C GLY A 171 14.16 -2.73 2.21
N ARG A 172 13.97 -3.63 1.25
CA ARG A 172 14.97 -4.58 0.76
C ARG A 172 14.74 -4.92 -0.71
N ALA A 173 15.61 -5.73 -1.30
CA ALA A 173 15.40 -6.27 -2.65
C ALA A 173 14.06 -7.04 -2.69
N ASN A 174 13.19 -6.60 -3.61
CA ASN A 174 11.89 -7.21 -3.81
C ASN A 174 11.89 -7.94 -5.17
N PRO A 175 11.71 -9.29 -5.20
CA PRO A 175 11.73 -10.06 -6.43
C PRO A 175 10.67 -9.63 -7.46
N LEU A 176 9.51 -9.10 -6.99
CA LEU A 176 8.45 -8.60 -7.87
C LEU A 176 8.80 -7.25 -8.52
N LEU A 177 9.81 -6.55 -7.99
CA LEU A 177 10.24 -5.23 -8.43
C LEU A 177 11.73 -5.21 -8.76
N ASN A 178 12.25 -6.32 -9.27
CA ASN A 178 13.67 -6.41 -9.60
C ASN A 178 14.07 -5.36 -10.64
N VAL A 179 15.01 -4.49 -10.26
CA VAL A 179 15.54 -3.43 -11.14
C VAL A 179 16.72 -3.89 -11.98
N VAL A 180 17.30 -5.05 -11.67
CA VAL A 180 18.37 -5.65 -12.48
C VAL A 180 17.71 -6.46 -13.59
N PRO A 181 17.82 -6.06 -14.87
CA PRO A 181 17.21 -6.79 -15.97
C PRO A 181 17.92 -8.13 -16.14
N ALA A 182 17.20 -9.13 -16.64
CA ALA A 182 17.81 -10.43 -16.96
C ALA A 182 18.76 -10.36 -18.18
N LYS A 183 18.63 -9.31 -19.00
CA LYS A 183 19.46 -9.06 -20.17
C LYS A 183 19.80 -7.58 -20.31
N SER A 184 21.00 -7.30 -20.81
CA SER A 184 21.43 -5.97 -21.24
C SER A 184 22.14 -6.14 -22.59
N GLY A 185 21.48 -5.76 -23.68
CA GLY A 185 21.92 -6.09 -25.03
C GLY A 185 22.05 -7.60 -25.22
N ASN A 186 23.22 -8.07 -25.64
CA ASN A 186 23.54 -9.49 -25.86
C ASN A 186 23.98 -10.22 -24.59
N PHE A 187 24.04 -9.51 -23.44
CA PHE A 187 24.50 -10.09 -22.18
C PHE A 187 23.34 -10.61 -21.36
N THR A 188 23.50 -11.79 -20.80
CA THR A 188 22.64 -12.32 -19.75
C THR A 188 23.18 -11.87 -18.40
N LEU A 189 22.34 -11.22 -17.59
CA LEU A 189 22.66 -10.75 -16.26
C LEU A 189 22.04 -11.65 -15.21
N ARG A 190 22.81 -11.94 -14.16
CA ARG A 190 22.34 -12.60 -12.95
C ARG A 190 22.71 -11.75 -11.75
N SER A 191 21.81 -11.58 -10.83
CA SER A 191 22.04 -10.81 -9.61
C SER A 191 21.49 -11.57 -8.40
N THR A 192 22.30 -11.68 -7.38
CA THR A 192 21.90 -12.25 -6.10
C THR A 192 22.03 -11.15 -5.04
N PRO A 193 20.93 -10.75 -4.37
CA PRO A 193 20.98 -9.73 -3.35
C PRO A 193 21.72 -10.23 -2.11
N THR A 194 22.50 -9.34 -1.49
CA THR A 194 23.20 -9.56 -0.21
C THR A 194 22.42 -8.83 0.88
N SER A 195 21.56 -9.55 1.58
CA SER A 195 20.57 -8.98 2.51
C SER A 195 21.20 -8.22 3.68
N GLU A 196 22.36 -8.67 4.16
CA GLU A 196 23.09 -8.07 5.28
C GLU A 196 23.63 -6.67 4.93
N LEU A 197 23.82 -6.40 3.64
CA LEU A 197 24.31 -5.12 3.12
C LEU A 197 23.18 -4.28 2.53
N THR A 198 22.00 -4.31 3.13
CA THR A 198 20.84 -3.52 2.70
C THR A 198 20.59 -2.39 3.69
N PHE A 199 20.57 -1.14 3.20
CA PHE A 199 20.44 0.05 4.05
C PHE A 199 19.35 0.99 3.53
N VAL A 200 18.34 1.25 4.35
CA VAL A 200 17.33 2.28 4.05
C VAL A 200 17.97 3.66 4.25
N LYS A 201 18.07 4.45 3.18
CA LYS A 201 18.76 5.76 3.17
C LYS A 201 17.81 6.93 3.39
N GLN A 202 16.64 6.92 2.77
CA GLN A 202 15.75 8.07 2.82
C GLN A 202 14.28 7.64 2.77
N LEU A 203 13.45 8.37 3.53
CA LEU A 203 12.00 8.29 3.50
C LEU A 203 11.44 9.62 3.02
N LYS A 204 10.44 9.59 2.12
CA LYS A 204 9.65 10.76 1.73
C LYS A 204 8.18 10.38 1.67
N ALA A 205 7.31 11.23 2.22
CA ALA A 205 5.87 11.04 2.20
C ALA A 205 5.18 12.32 1.71
N PHE A 206 4.18 12.13 0.86
CA PHE A 206 3.44 13.20 0.19
C PHE A 206 1.93 12.96 0.31
N ASP A 207 1.13 13.77 -0.38
CA ASP A 207 -0.33 13.70 -0.29
C ASP A 207 -0.94 12.47 -0.98
N ASN A 208 -0.27 11.93 -2.00
CA ASN A 208 -0.75 10.78 -2.80
C ASN A 208 0.33 9.75 -3.12
N ASN A 209 1.55 9.93 -2.63
CA ASN A 209 2.62 8.96 -2.82
C ASN A 209 3.60 8.94 -1.66
N VAL A 210 4.37 7.86 -1.57
CA VAL A 210 5.52 7.74 -0.69
C VAL A 210 6.70 7.17 -1.46
N SER A 211 7.92 7.58 -1.05
CA SER A 211 9.16 7.08 -1.63
C SER A 211 10.11 6.62 -0.56
N VAL A 212 10.71 5.45 -0.77
CA VAL A 212 11.74 4.86 0.10
C VAL A 212 12.98 4.60 -0.73
N LYS A 213 14.08 5.28 -0.41
CA LYS A 213 15.38 5.06 -1.05
C LYS A 213 16.18 4.05 -0.24
N VAL A 214 16.63 2.98 -0.90
CA VAL A 214 17.34 1.86 -0.29
C VAL A 214 18.63 1.59 -1.06
N GLU A 215 19.73 1.42 -0.35
CA GLU A 215 20.94 0.86 -0.91
C GLU A 215 20.83 -0.66 -0.90
N LEU A 216 20.91 -1.25 -2.07
CA LEU A 216 20.93 -2.69 -2.28
C LEU A 216 22.30 -3.11 -2.80
N ASN A 217 22.82 -4.18 -2.24
CA ASN A 217 24.06 -4.77 -2.69
C ASN A 217 23.81 -6.15 -3.29
N TYR A 218 24.41 -6.39 -4.45
CA TYR A 218 24.25 -7.61 -5.22
C TYR A 218 25.61 -8.24 -5.53
N LYS A 219 25.63 -9.56 -5.68
CA LYS A 219 26.65 -10.27 -6.47
C LYS A 219 26.12 -10.37 -7.87
N MET A 220 26.77 -9.65 -8.81
CA MET A 220 26.36 -9.62 -10.21
C MET A 220 27.29 -10.45 -11.07
N SER A 221 26.69 -11.13 -12.06
CA SER A 221 27.40 -11.83 -13.12
C SER A 221 26.83 -11.45 -14.48
N ALA A 222 27.71 -11.24 -15.45
CA ALA A 222 27.34 -11.01 -16.84
C ALA A 222 28.00 -12.06 -17.74
N SER A 223 27.23 -12.64 -18.64
CA SER A 223 27.70 -13.69 -19.55
C SER A 223 27.11 -13.56 -20.94
N ILE A 224 27.81 -14.08 -21.94
CA ILE A 224 27.29 -14.28 -23.28
C ILE A 224 26.83 -15.72 -23.41
N MET A 225 25.60 -15.94 -23.87
CA MET A 225 24.98 -17.27 -24.06
C MET A 225 24.97 -18.14 -22.78
N ASN A 226 25.09 -17.55 -21.59
CA ASN A 226 25.25 -18.26 -20.29
C ASN A 226 26.52 -19.14 -20.17
N ILE A 227 27.48 -19.00 -21.10
CA ILE A 227 28.68 -19.83 -21.17
C ILE A 227 29.93 -18.99 -20.87
N TYR A 228 30.09 -17.88 -21.54
CA TYR A 228 31.25 -17.02 -21.40
C TYR A 228 30.98 -15.90 -20.41
N TYR A 229 31.57 -15.98 -19.22
CA TYR A 229 31.46 -14.96 -18.20
C TYR A 229 32.43 -13.80 -18.49
N LEU A 230 31.89 -12.58 -18.59
CA LEU A 230 32.66 -11.34 -18.64
C LEU A 230 32.95 -10.83 -17.22
N MET A 231 32.01 -11.08 -16.32
CA MET A 231 32.17 -10.86 -14.87
C MET A 231 31.41 -11.96 -14.14
N LYS A 232 31.90 -12.35 -12.97
CA LYS A 232 31.27 -13.38 -12.14
C LYS A 232 31.29 -12.96 -10.67
N ASP A 233 30.11 -12.94 -10.07
CA ASP A 233 29.87 -12.67 -8.64
C ASP A 233 30.52 -11.36 -8.15
N VAL A 234 30.58 -10.35 -9.01
CA VAL A 234 31.18 -9.04 -8.69
C VAL A 234 30.24 -8.27 -7.77
N PRO A 235 30.77 -7.74 -6.65
CA PRO A 235 29.96 -6.87 -5.77
C PRO A 235 29.51 -5.61 -6.51
N THR A 236 28.22 -5.36 -6.51
CA THR A 236 27.61 -4.21 -7.18
C THR A 236 26.60 -3.54 -6.24
N THR A 237 26.80 -2.26 -5.98
CA THR A 237 25.91 -1.45 -5.14
C THR A 237 24.94 -0.66 -6.02
N VAL A 238 23.66 -0.68 -5.66
CA VAL A 238 22.61 0.02 -6.37
C VAL A 238 21.71 0.74 -5.37
N ASP A 239 21.57 2.05 -5.49
CA ASP A 239 20.51 2.77 -4.79
C ASP A 239 19.22 2.65 -5.57
N VAL A 240 18.20 2.09 -4.95
CA VAL A 240 16.86 1.92 -5.54
C VAL A 240 15.86 2.81 -4.79
N THR A 241 15.07 3.56 -5.54
CA THR A 241 13.92 4.29 -5.02
C THR A 241 12.65 3.51 -5.32
N TYR A 242 12.02 2.99 -4.28
CA TYR A 242 10.68 2.43 -4.34
C TYR A 242 9.67 3.56 -4.18
N SER A 243 8.72 3.66 -5.09
CA SER A 243 7.67 4.69 -5.08
C SER A 243 6.30 4.04 -5.12
N LEU A 244 5.51 4.23 -4.07
CA LEU A 244 4.12 3.76 -3.97
C LEU A 244 3.18 4.95 -4.19
N LEU A 245 2.38 4.88 -5.26
CA LEU A 245 1.42 5.91 -5.65
C LEU A 245 0.00 5.45 -5.39
N LEU A 246 -0.82 6.33 -4.81
CA LEU A 246 -2.26 6.14 -4.72
C LEU A 246 -2.89 6.49 -6.07
N LEU A 247 -3.57 5.54 -6.70
CA LEU A 247 -4.26 5.78 -7.96
C LEU A 247 -5.56 6.58 -7.75
N PRO A 248 -5.98 7.37 -8.75
CA PRO A 248 -7.23 8.13 -8.68
C PRO A 248 -8.42 7.22 -8.43
N GLU A 249 -9.36 7.67 -7.60
CA GLU A 249 -10.60 6.95 -7.32
C GLU A 249 -11.49 6.88 -8.56
N HIS A 250 -11.63 8.02 -9.23
CA HIS A 250 -12.36 8.11 -10.48
C HIS A 250 -11.39 7.90 -11.65
N LYS A 251 -11.44 6.72 -12.24
CA LYS A 251 -10.64 6.37 -13.41
C LYS A 251 -11.17 7.08 -14.65
N MET A 252 -10.28 7.33 -15.61
CA MET A 252 -10.71 7.77 -16.94
C MET A 252 -11.49 6.66 -17.63
N THR A 253 -12.53 7.05 -18.39
CA THR A 253 -13.23 6.11 -19.26
C THR A 253 -12.25 5.49 -20.26
N PRO A 254 -12.13 4.16 -20.31
CA PRO A 254 -11.25 3.51 -21.28
C PRO A 254 -11.61 3.88 -22.71
N ARG A 255 -10.61 3.98 -23.59
CA ARG A 255 -10.80 4.20 -25.02
C ARG A 255 -10.11 3.07 -25.79
N ILE A 256 -10.89 2.41 -26.64
CA ILE A 256 -10.34 1.40 -27.55
C ILE A 256 -9.46 2.13 -28.58
N ALA A 257 -8.27 1.61 -28.79
CA ALA A 257 -7.32 2.13 -29.76
C ALA A 257 -7.77 1.79 -31.17
N ASP A 258 -7.62 2.74 -32.09
CA ASP A 258 -7.86 2.52 -33.52
C ASP A 258 -6.52 2.27 -34.20
N ALA A 259 -6.38 1.16 -34.96
CA ALA A 259 -5.16 0.79 -35.65
C ALA A 259 -4.70 1.81 -36.71
N ARG A 260 -5.63 2.68 -37.17
CA ARG A 260 -5.31 3.78 -38.11
C ARG A 260 -4.55 4.94 -37.44
N VAL A 261 -4.53 4.98 -36.10
CA VAL A 261 -3.84 6.01 -35.35
C VAL A 261 -2.69 5.36 -34.59
N GLY A 262 -1.46 5.79 -34.85
CA GLY A 262 -0.25 5.32 -34.19
C GLY A 262 -0.18 5.80 -32.72
N ILE A 263 -0.89 5.13 -31.82
CA ILE A 263 -0.94 5.43 -30.39
C ILE A 263 -0.48 4.20 -29.59
N PHE A 264 0.27 4.44 -28.52
CA PHE A 264 0.61 3.37 -27.57
C PHE A 264 -0.65 2.83 -26.91
N SER A 265 -0.75 1.51 -26.79
CA SER A 265 -1.90 0.83 -26.24
C SER A 265 -1.48 -0.38 -25.42
N SER A 266 -2.38 -0.82 -24.53
CA SER A 266 -2.24 -2.08 -23.78
C SER A 266 -3.32 -3.06 -24.18
N PRO A 267 -2.98 -4.33 -24.49
CA PRO A 267 -3.97 -5.38 -24.76
C PRO A 267 -4.73 -5.71 -23.46
N LYS A 268 -6.03 -5.95 -23.61
CA LYS A 268 -6.92 -6.48 -22.59
C LYS A 268 -7.82 -7.53 -23.20
N PHE A 269 -8.24 -8.49 -22.41
CA PHE A 269 -9.32 -9.40 -22.81
C PHE A 269 -10.65 -8.71 -22.56
N ASP A 270 -11.45 -8.58 -23.61
CA ASP A 270 -12.78 -7.98 -23.52
C ASP A 270 -13.78 -9.01 -23.00
N ILE A 271 -14.46 -8.66 -21.92
CA ILE A 271 -15.59 -9.43 -21.38
C ILE A 271 -16.79 -8.51 -21.32
N ASN A 272 -17.76 -8.74 -22.16
CA ASN A 272 -19.02 -8.01 -22.15
C ASN A 272 -20.21 -8.94 -22.09
N GLY A 273 -21.33 -8.48 -21.54
CA GLY A 273 -22.54 -9.29 -21.34
C GLY A 273 -23.33 -9.61 -22.62
N SER A 274 -22.94 -9.04 -23.76
CA SER A 274 -23.66 -9.24 -25.04
C SER A 274 -22.93 -10.14 -26.04
N ASP A 275 -21.74 -10.65 -25.67
CA ASP A 275 -20.90 -11.45 -26.58
C ASP A 275 -20.33 -12.65 -25.83
N ASP A 276 -20.63 -13.86 -26.32
CA ASP A 276 -20.12 -15.11 -25.73
C ASP A 276 -18.63 -15.37 -26.02
N HIS A 277 -17.99 -14.51 -26.82
CA HIS A 277 -16.60 -14.65 -27.19
C HIS A 277 -15.71 -13.64 -26.52
N THR A 278 -14.70 -14.13 -25.79
CA THR A 278 -13.63 -13.29 -25.28
C THR A 278 -12.68 -12.92 -26.43
N ARG A 279 -12.56 -11.63 -26.71
CA ARG A 279 -11.63 -11.10 -27.72
C ARG A 279 -10.63 -10.14 -27.10
N SER A 280 -9.49 -9.97 -27.77
CA SER A 280 -8.52 -8.96 -27.35
C SER A 280 -8.91 -7.59 -27.86
N VAL A 281 -8.94 -6.61 -26.96
CA VAL A 281 -9.05 -5.18 -27.29
C VAL A 281 -7.80 -4.45 -26.84
N TYR A 282 -7.46 -3.40 -27.55
CA TYR A 282 -6.31 -2.56 -27.24
C TYR A 282 -6.80 -1.24 -26.64
N LEU A 283 -6.42 -0.94 -25.40
CA LEU A 283 -6.79 0.30 -24.74
C LEU A 283 -5.70 1.35 -24.94
N ALA A 284 -6.10 2.51 -25.47
CA ALA A 284 -5.20 3.61 -25.78
C ALA A 284 -4.60 4.24 -24.51
N HIS A 285 -3.28 4.45 -24.51
CA HIS A 285 -2.62 5.23 -23.47
C HIS A 285 -2.94 6.71 -23.65
N ARG A 286 -3.40 7.36 -22.57
CA ARG A 286 -3.77 8.77 -22.57
C ARG A 286 -3.28 9.44 -21.30
N TRP A 287 -2.83 10.65 -21.43
CA TRP A 287 -2.56 11.53 -20.30
C TRP A 287 -3.86 12.04 -19.68
N ARG A 288 -3.93 12.04 -18.35
CA ARG A 288 -5.03 12.65 -17.62
C ARG A 288 -4.70 14.13 -17.42
N LEU A 289 -5.12 14.96 -18.35
CA LEU A 289 -4.97 16.41 -18.25
C LEU A 289 -6.18 16.98 -17.50
N VAL A 290 -5.95 17.43 -16.28
CA VAL A 290 -6.97 18.08 -15.44
C VAL A 290 -6.53 19.51 -15.19
N PRO A 291 -7.37 20.53 -15.45
CA PRO A 291 -7.01 21.92 -15.18
C PRO A 291 -6.83 22.14 -13.69
N LYS A 292 -5.79 22.87 -13.28
CA LYS A 292 -5.50 23.22 -11.89
C LYS A 292 -6.62 24.07 -11.29
N ASP A 293 -7.14 25.01 -12.07
CA ASP A 293 -8.35 25.78 -11.75
C ASP A 293 -9.45 25.45 -12.76
N ARG A 294 -10.37 24.57 -12.34
CA ARG A 294 -11.48 24.15 -13.18
C ARG A 294 -12.45 25.29 -13.49
N THR A 295 -12.66 26.19 -12.56
CA THR A 295 -13.59 27.32 -12.73
C THR A 295 -13.04 28.30 -13.77
N ALA A 296 -11.77 28.67 -13.69
CA ALA A 296 -11.12 29.50 -14.69
C ALA A 296 -11.14 28.82 -16.07
N TYR A 297 -10.86 27.52 -16.16
CA TYR A 297 -10.93 26.77 -17.41
C TYR A 297 -12.33 26.79 -18.04
N LEU A 298 -13.38 26.53 -17.24
CA LEU A 298 -14.77 26.57 -17.73
C LEU A 298 -15.20 27.97 -18.18
N ASN A 299 -14.58 29.04 -17.64
CA ASN A 299 -14.78 30.41 -18.04
C ASN A 299 -13.86 30.84 -19.20
N GLY A 300 -13.25 29.90 -19.92
CA GLY A 300 -12.39 30.16 -21.07
C GLY A 300 -11.03 30.77 -20.77
N LYS A 301 -10.59 30.77 -19.50
CA LYS A 301 -9.26 31.27 -19.11
C LYS A 301 -8.22 30.17 -19.26
N LEU A 302 -7.03 30.56 -19.73
CA LEU A 302 -5.87 29.65 -19.75
C LEU A 302 -5.51 29.28 -18.32
N THR A 303 -5.39 27.98 -18.05
CA THR A 303 -4.96 27.45 -16.75
C THR A 303 -3.93 26.34 -16.95
N GLU A 304 -3.01 26.21 -16.00
CA GLU A 304 -2.03 25.12 -15.98
C GLU A 304 -2.73 23.79 -15.68
N PRO A 305 -2.22 22.67 -16.23
CA PRO A 305 -2.66 21.35 -15.80
C PRO A 305 -2.17 21.05 -14.37
N VAL A 306 -2.89 20.18 -13.66
CA VAL A 306 -2.38 19.57 -12.43
C VAL A 306 -1.17 18.74 -12.80
N GLN A 307 -0.06 18.94 -12.13
CA GLN A 307 1.14 18.13 -12.31
C GLN A 307 0.83 16.69 -11.88
N PRO A 308 1.21 15.67 -12.68
CA PRO A 308 0.97 14.26 -12.37
C PRO A 308 1.80 13.77 -11.17
#